data_b9f5cd6f6727344c24dd2a9f3fe6bdba
#
_entry.id   b9f5cd6f6727344c24dd2a9f3fe6bdba
#
_cell.length_a   1.000
_cell.length_b   1.000
_cell.length_c   1.000
_cell.angle_alpha   90.00
_cell.angle_beta   90.00
_cell.angle_gamma   90.00
#
_symmetry.space_group_name_H-M   'P 1'
#
loop_
_entity.id
_entity.type
_entity.pdbx_description
1 polymer ?
#
loop_
_entity_poly.entity_id
_entity_poly.type
_entity_poly.pdbx_seq_one_letter_code
_entity_poly.pdbx_strand_id
1 'polypeptide(L)'
;MVKLIESDSPSLKVMGTASDIDEALAILEREQPDVILLDIDLRGVNSLDSMSLLRKATGAMVLILTGVRDEETHERAVLAGARGVVQKEAPAELILKAIKKVYEGEIWLDRALTARVFSKLLDHSNNQASPEAIKIASLTAREREIIEVMTKQGRSTNKQIAVHLNMSEHTLRNHLSSIYSKLEVENRLELVMYAVKHHITDGNP
;
A
#
# COMPACT_ATOMS: atom_id res chain seq x y z
N MET A 1 29.67 14.04 -2.60
CA MET A 1 29.16 12.66 -2.82
C MET A 1 29.92 11.94 -3.93
N VAL A 2 29.99 12.45 -5.16
CA VAL A 2 30.70 11.79 -6.30
C VAL A 2 32.11 11.35 -5.91
N LYS A 3 32.96 12.29 -5.44
CA LYS A 3 34.33 11.98 -5.01
C LYS A 3 34.42 10.89 -3.93
N LEU A 4 33.41 10.79 -3.06
CA LEU A 4 33.33 9.74 -2.05
C LEU A 4 33.09 8.38 -2.68
N ILE A 5 32.13 8.29 -3.61
CA ILE A 5 31.81 7.03 -4.29
C ILE A 5 33.00 6.57 -5.15
N GLU A 6 33.63 7.50 -5.88
CA GLU A 6 34.81 7.21 -6.71
C GLU A 6 36.03 6.80 -5.91
N SER A 7 36.12 7.18 -4.61
CA SER A 7 37.24 6.73 -3.76
C SER A 7 37.18 5.23 -3.44
N ASP A 8 36.04 4.56 -3.65
CA ASP A 8 35.86 3.11 -3.51
C ASP A 8 35.97 2.35 -4.85
N SER A 9 36.57 2.99 -5.87
CA SER A 9 36.84 2.32 -7.14
C SER A 9 37.85 1.16 -6.94
N PRO A 10 37.68 -0.01 -7.60
CA PRO A 10 36.74 -0.25 -8.72
C PRO A 10 35.36 -0.78 -8.28
N SER A 11 35.05 -0.91 -6.96
CA SER A 11 33.81 -1.52 -6.50
C SER A 11 32.57 -0.72 -6.86
N LEU A 12 32.69 0.61 -6.88
CA LEU A 12 31.60 1.53 -7.21
C LEU A 12 31.99 2.46 -8.36
N LYS A 13 31.02 2.71 -9.25
CA LYS A 13 31.18 3.63 -10.39
C LYS A 13 30.01 4.58 -10.45
N VAL A 14 30.28 5.88 -10.58
CA VAL A 14 29.23 6.87 -10.84
C VAL A 14 28.86 6.85 -12.31
N MET A 15 27.62 6.51 -12.63
CA MET A 15 27.09 6.46 -14.00
C MET A 15 26.59 7.82 -14.47
N GLY A 16 26.13 8.67 -13.56
CA GLY A 16 25.65 10.02 -13.84
C GLY A 16 25.30 10.78 -12.58
N THR A 17 25.07 12.07 -12.73
CA THR A 17 24.59 12.96 -11.68
C THR A 17 23.50 13.85 -12.26
N ALA A 18 22.44 14.06 -11.51
CA ALA A 18 21.32 14.91 -11.89
C ALA A 18 21.02 15.92 -10.78
N SER A 19 20.60 17.10 -11.16
CA SER A 19 20.22 18.17 -10.24
C SER A 19 18.70 18.28 -10.05
N ASP A 20 17.94 17.62 -10.90
CA ASP A 20 16.48 17.51 -10.83
C ASP A 20 16.01 16.17 -11.43
N ILE A 21 14.71 15.93 -11.40
CA ILE A 21 14.11 14.66 -11.82
C ILE A 21 14.14 14.50 -13.35
N ASP A 22 13.95 15.57 -14.11
CA ASP A 22 13.93 15.51 -15.58
C ASP A 22 15.32 15.15 -16.11
N GLU A 23 16.37 15.75 -15.54
CA GLU A 23 17.76 15.38 -15.85
C GLU A 23 18.06 13.92 -15.44
N ALA A 24 17.55 13.48 -14.28
CA ALA A 24 17.69 12.09 -13.86
C ALA A 24 17.05 11.12 -14.86
N LEU A 25 15.81 11.38 -15.28
CA LEU A 25 15.11 10.55 -16.26
C LEU A 25 15.84 10.51 -17.61
N ALA A 26 16.38 11.64 -18.08
CA ALA A 26 17.16 11.69 -19.33
C ALA A 26 18.46 10.85 -19.24
N ILE A 27 19.08 10.78 -18.07
CA ILE A 27 20.24 9.89 -17.84
C ILE A 27 19.78 8.43 -17.85
N LEU A 28 18.68 8.08 -17.20
CA LEU A 28 18.16 6.71 -17.09
C LEU A 28 17.72 6.13 -18.45
N GLU A 29 17.44 6.97 -19.45
CA GLU A 29 17.21 6.50 -20.83
C GLU A 29 18.46 5.90 -21.49
N ARG A 30 19.65 6.27 -21.02
CA ARG A 30 20.94 5.90 -21.61
C ARG A 30 21.78 5.00 -20.72
N GLU A 31 21.63 5.16 -19.44
CA GLU A 31 22.41 4.46 -18.41
C GLU A 31 21.49 3.61 -17.54
N GLN A 32 21.93 2.42 -17.18
CA GLN A 32 21.18 1.50 -16.32
C GLN A 32 21.94 1.32 -14.99
N PRO A 33 21.78 2.25 -14.03
CA PRO A 33 22.44 2.11 -12.73
C PRO A 33 21.78 0.99 -11.90
N ASP A 34 22.56 0.36 -11.04
CA ASP A 34 22.04 -0.62 -10.06
C ASP A 34 21.39 0.07 -8.86
N VAL A 35 21.94 1.23 -8.47
CA VAL A 35 21.48 2.01 -7.31
C VAL A 35 21.37 3.48 -7.66
N ILE A 36 20.28 4.10 -7.27
CA ILE A 36 20.06 5.55 -7.33
C ILE A 36 20.18 6.12 -5.91
N LEU A 37 21.12 7.06 -5.73
CA LEU A 37 21.15 7.90 -4.52
C LEU A 37 20.25 9.11 -4.75
N LEU A 38 19.18 9.20 -4.00
CA LEU A 38 18.17 10.23 -4.15
C LEU A 38 18.13 11.14 -2.93
N ASP A 39 18.36 12.43 -3.14
CA ASP A 39 18.11 13.44 -2.12
C ASP A 39 16.60 13.70 -2.01
N ILE A 40 16.08 13.80 -0.79
CA ILE A 40 14.66 14.14 -0.57
C ILE A 40 14.37 15.58 -1.03
N ASP A 41 15.29 16.50 -0.77
CA ASP A 41 15.16 17.89 -1.18
C ASP A 41 16.03 18.16 -2.41
N LEU A 42 15.40 18.21 -3.57
CA LEU A 42 16.02 18.66 -4.81
C LEU A 42 15.62 20.10 -5.11
N ARG A 43 16.45 21.05 -4.66
CA ARG A 43 16.24 22.50 -4.90
C ARG A 43 14.88 23.01 -4.39
N GLY A 44 14.41 22.52 -3.23
CA GLY A 44 13.13 22.90 -2.66
C GLY A 44 11.93 22.10 -3.17
N VAL A 45 12.18 21.09 -4.01
CA VAL A 45 11.14 20.13 -4.48
C VAL A 45 11.32 18.80 -3.77
N ASN A 46 10.24 18.28 -3.20
CA ASN A 46 10.23 16.96 -2.57
C ASN A 46 10.31 15.86 -3.64
N SER A 47 11.46 15.18 -3.71
CA SER A 47 11.72 14.14 -4.71
C SER A 47 10.90 12.86 -4.49
N LEU A 48 10.30 12.67 -3.31
CA LEU A 48 9.50 11.47 -3.02
C LEU A 48 8.27 11.36 -3.93
N ASP A 49 7.71 12.48 -4.37
CA ASP A 49 6.56 12.51 -5.28
C ASP A 49 6.93 11.93 -6.66
N SER A 50 8.21 11.97 -7.02
CA SER A 50 8.75 11.44 -8.28
C SER A 50 9.31 10.01 -8.18
N MET A 51 9.28 9.38 -7.00
CA MET A 51 9.77 8.01 -6.78
C MET A 51 9.13 7.00 -7.73
N SER A 52 7.81 7.14 -7.98
CA SER A 52 7.09 6.25 -8.87
C SER A 52 7.56 6.34 -10.33
N LEU A 53 7.97 7.54 -10.78
CA LEU A 53 8.51 7.78 -12.13
C LEU A 53 9.90 7.14 -12.26
N LEU A 54 10.79 7.39 -11.30
CA LEU A 54 12.12 6.79 -11.28
C LEU A 54 12.04 5.26 -11.30
N ARG A 55 11.19 4.66 -10.47
CA ARG A 55 11.02 3.20 -10.42
C ARG A 55 10.44 2.59 -11.70
N LYS A 56 9.61 3.34 -12.44
CA LYS A 56 9.10 2.90 -13.75
C LYS A 56 10.17 2.99 -14.85
N ALA A 57 11.05 3.97 -14.76
CA ALA A 57 12.10 4.21 -15.76
C ALA A 57 13.25 3.19 -15.66
N THR A 58 13.48 2.61 -14.48
CA THR A 58 14.60 1.69 -14.25
C THR A 58 14.27 0.65 -13.20
N GLY A 59 15.00 -0.48 -13.24
CA GLY A 59 15.00 -1.49 -12.16
C GLY A 59 15.91 -1.16 -10.98
N ALA A 60 16.56 0.01 -10.98
CA ALA A 60 17.51 0.40 -9.94
C ALA A 60 16.88 0.48 -8.54
N MET A 61 17.65 0.11 -7.55
CA MET A 61 17.27 0.26 -6.15
C MET A 61 17.51 1.70 -5.68
N VAL A 62 16.53 2.28 -4.99
CA VAL A 62 16.65 3.67 -4.51
C VAL A 62 17.12 3.68 -3.06
N LEU A 63 18.22 4.36 -2.81
CA LEU A 63 18.74 4.70 -1.48
C LEU A 63 18.57 6.21 -1.26
N ILE A 64 17.80 6.58 -0.26
CA ILE A 64 17.58 7.97 0.10
C ILE A 64 18.80 8.49 0.85
N LEU A 65 19.29 9.66 0.43
CA LEU A 65 20.31 10.41 1.13
C LEU A 65 19.72 11.76 1.58
N THR A 66 19.56 11.96 2.88
CA THR A 66 18.79 13.09 3.40
C THR A 66 19.53 13.85 4.49
N GLY A 67 19.37 15.17 4.53
CA GLY A 67 19.69 16.03 5.68
C GLY A 67 18.49 16.28 6.60
N VAL A 68 17.30 15.84 6.19
CA VAL A 68 16.06 15.99 6.95
C VAL A 68 16.01 14.93 8.05
N ARG A 69 15.68 15.34 9.27
CA ARG A 69 15.53 14.42 10.43
C ARG A 69 14.08 14.06 10.74
N ASP A 70 13.17 14.41 9.85
CA ASP A 70 11.75 14.11 10.01
C ASP A 70 11.48 12.63 9.75
N GLU A 71 11.05 11.96 10.80
CA GLU A 71 10.77 10.52 10.80
C GLU A 71 9.63 10.13 9.86
N GLU A 72 8.60 10.98 9.75
CA GLU A 72 7.46 10.72 8.86
C GLU A 72 7.89 10.75 7.39
N THR A 73 8.77 11.68 7.02
CA THR A 73 9.34 11.76 5.68
C THR A 73 10.16 10.49 5.35
N HIS A 74 10.93 9.95 6.31
CA HIS A 74 11.67 8.71 6.11
C HIS A 74 10.73 7.50 5.92
N GLU A 75 9.65 7.42 6.71
CA GLU A 75 8.63 6.38 6.55
C GLU A 75 7.97 6.45 5.17
N ARG A 76 7.57 7.66 4.74
CA ARG A 76 7.00 7.88 3.40
C ARG A 76 7.95 7.44 2.29
N ALA A 77 9.24 7.73 2.42
CA ALA A 77 10.26 7.30 1.46
C ALA A 77 10.30 5.77 1.31
N VAL A 78 10.31 5.04 2.42
CA VAL A 78 10.34 3.57 2.41
C VAL A 78 9.03 3.00 1.85
N LEU A 79 7.89 3.54 2.23
CA LEU A 79 6.58 3.14 1.69
C LEU A 79 6.44 3.44 0.19
N ALA A 80 7.10 4.51 -0.31
CA ALA A 80 7.21 4.81 -1.73
C ALA A 80 8.17 3.86 -2.48
N GLY A 81 8.90 2.99 -1.76
CA GLY A 81 9.73 1.93 -2.31
C GLY A 81 11.24 2.17 -2.26
N ALA A 82 11.70 3.11 -1.43
CA ALA A 82 13.12 3.21 -1.13
C ALA A 82 13.61 1.94 -0.42
N ARG A 83 14.80 1.48 -0.77
CA ARG A 83 15.46 0.33 -0.13
C ARG A 83 16.26 0.72 1.10
N GLY A 84 16.49 2.00 1.32
CA GLY A 84 17.19 2.48 2.49
C GLY A 84 17.13 3.98 2.65
N VAL A 85 17.48 4.44 3.86
CA VAL A 85 17.63 5.85 4.22
C VAL A 85 18.95 6.04 4.93
N VAL A 86 19.76 7.01 4.49
CA VAL A 86 21.03 7.39 5.09
C VAL A 86 21.08 8.90 5.27
N GLN A 87 21.57 9.35 6.40
CA GLN A 87 21.79 10.77 6.67
C GLN A 87 22.99 11.28 5.87
N LYS A 88 22.91 12.51 5.33
CA LYS A 88 24.02 13.17 4.60
C LYS A 88 25.27 13.36 5.47
N GLU A 89 25.06 13.53 6.77
CA GLU A 89 26.09 13.71 7.79
C GLU A 89 26.71 12.39 8.29
N ALA A 90 26.21 11.24 7.80
CA ALA A 90 26.75 9.95 8.18
C ALA A 90 28.23 9.81 7.74
N PRO A 91 29.05 9.06 8.48
CA PRO A 91 30.41 8.77 8.06
C PRO A 91 30.47 8.21 6.65
N ALA A 92 31.48 8.60 5.89
CA ALA A 92 31.67 8.17 4.50
C ALA A 92 31.58 6.63 4.32
N GLU A 93 32.23 5.91 5.20
CA GLU A 93 32.23 4.44 5.23
C GLU A 93 30.83 3.85 5.38
N LEU A 94 29.96 4.52 6.19
CA LEU A 94 28.58 4.07 6.39
C LEU A 94 27.74 4.28 5.13
N ILE A 95 27.94 5.38 4.42
CA ILE A 95 27.24 5.67 3.15
C ILE A 95 27.66 4.64 2.09
N LEU A 96 28.97 4.38 1.94
CA LEU A 96 29.48 3.37 0.99
C LEU A 96 28.97 1.97 1.33
N LYS A 97 28.92 1.62 2.62
CA LYS A 97 28.37 0.35 3.10
C LYS A 97 26.88 0.23 2.76
N ALA A 98 26.10 1.29 2.98
CA ALA A 98 24.68 1.31 2.65
C ALA A 98 24.42 1.09 1.15
N ILE A 99 25.22 1.73 0.27
CA ILE A 99 25.12 1.53 -1.17
C ILE A 99 25.35 0.05 -1.53
N LYS A 100 26.42 -0.57 -1.01
CA LYS A 100 26.76 -1.97 -1.27
C LYS A 100 25.66 -2.92 -0.77
N LYS A 101 25.15 -2.68 0.44
CA LYS A 101 24.08 -3.51 1.01
C LYS A 101 22.78 -3.41 0.23
N VAL A 102 22.41 -2.20 -0.21
CA VAL A 102 21.27 -2.01 -1.09
C VAL A 102 21.46 -2.70 -2.43
N TYR A 103 22.67 -2.61 -3.03
CA TYR A 103 23.02 -3.35 -4.25
C TYR A 103 22.90 -4.87 -4.07
N GLU A 104 23.26 -5.41 -2.91
CA GLU A 104 23.10 -6.83 -2.56
C GLU A 104 21.62 -7.24 -2.34
N GLY A 105 20.69 -6.29 -2.43
CA GLY A 105 19.27 -6.50 -2.23
C GLY A 105 18.80 -6.37 -0.77
N GLU A 106 19.70 -6.04 0.15
CA GLU A 106 19.35 -5.82 1.56
C GLU A 106 18.63 -4.47 1.75
N ILE A 107 17.85 -4.38 2.82
CA ILE A 107 17.19 -3.13 3.23
C ILE A 107 18.11 -2.43 4.25
N TRP A 108 18.35 -1.13 4.01
CA TRP A 108 19.18 -0.30 4.87
C TRP A 108 18.35 0.70 5.65
N LEU A 109 17.84 0.27 6.81
CA LEU A 109 17.04 1.10 7.73
C LEU A 109 17.58 0.96 9.15
N ASP A 110 17.41 1.99 9.95
CA ASP A 110 17.62 1.84 11.39
C ASP A 110 16.47 1.02 12.03
N ARG A 111 16.71 0.58 13.26
CA ARG A 111 15.75 -0.27 13.98
C ARG A 111 14.41 0.44 14.24
N ALA A 112 14.45 1.74 14.52
CA ALA A 112 13.26 2.52 14.85
C ALA A 112 12.40 2.71 13.60
N LEU A 113 13.00 3.10 12.47
CA LEU A 113 12.32 3.25 11.18
C LEU A 113 11.74 1.92 10.70
N THR A 114 12.50 0.83 10.85
CA THR A 114 12.01 -0.52 10.50
C THR A 114 10.74 -0.87 11.30
N ALA A 115 10.74 -0.64 12.62
CA ALA A 115 9.57 -0.92 13.45
C ALA A 115 8.35 -0.07 13.06
N ARG A 116 8.53 1.22 12.76
CA ARG A 116 7.45 2.12 12.34
C ARG A 116 6.87 1.73 10.98
N VAL A 117 7.72 1.46 10.00
CA VAL A 117 7.26 1.01 8.67
C VAL A 117 6.49 -0.31 8.78
N PHE A 118 6.98 -1.25 9.59
CA PHE A 118 6.31 -2.51 9.81
C PHE A 118 4.94 -2.33 10.48
N SER A 119 4.83 -1.47 11.51
CA SER A 119 3.55 -1.12 12.13
C SER A 119 2.58 -0.54 11.12
N LYS A 120 3.00 0.43 10.31
CA LYS A 120 2.15 1.03 9.25
C LYS A 120 1.71 0.01 8.20
N LEU A 121 2.56 -0.93 7.82
CA LEU A 121 2.18 -2.00 6.88
C LEU A 121 1.14 -2.94 7.48
N LEU A 122 1.24 -3.26 8.78
CA LEU A 122 0.21 -4.04 9.49
C LEU A 122 -1.10 -3.25 9.61
N ASP A 123 -1.04 -1.97 9.94
CA ASP A 123 -2.22 -1.10 10.01
C ASP A 123 -2.87 -0.93 8.63
N HIS A 124 -2.07 -0.84 7.56
CA HIS A 124 -2.57 -0.81 6.18
C HIS A 124 -3.16 -2.16 5.74
N SER A 125 -2.59 -3.28 6.16
CA SER A 125 -3.17 -4.61 5.89
C SER A 125 -4.47 -4.85 6.67
N ASN A 126 -4.63 -4.22 7.84
CA ASN A 126 -5.88 -4.19 8.58
C ASN A 126 -6.88 -3.14 8.04
N ASN A 127 -6.40 -2.10 7.33
CA ASN A 127 -7.20 -0.99 6.79
C ASN A 127 -7.39 -1.05 5.25
N GLN A 128 -6.67 -1.89 4.53
CA GLN A 128 -7.12 -2.30 3.21
C GLN A 128 -8.31 -3.21 3.46
N ALA A 129 -9.50 -2.65 3.25
CA ALA A 129 -10.71 -3.42 3.22
C ALA A 129 -10.43 -4.66 2.35
N SER A 130 -10.47 -5.85 2.95
CA SER A 130 -10.36 -7.09 2.17
C SER A 130 -11.36 -6.99 1.01
N PRO A 131 -11.18 -7.66 -0.11
CA PRO A 131 -12.20 -7.70 -1.17
C PRO A 131 -13.59 -7.94 -0.59
N GLU A 132 -13.69 -8.75 0.48
CA GLU A 132 -14.90 -9.01 1.25
C GLU A 132 -15.41 -7.76 2.00
N ALA A 133 -14.52 -6.98 2.61
CA ALA A 133 -14.92 -5.74 3.30
C ALA A 133 -15.44 -4.67 2.31
N ILE A 134 -14.88 -4.61 1.09
CA ILE A 134 -15.39 -3.74 0.01
C ILE A 134 -16.78 -4.20 -0.40
N LYS A 135 -17.00 -5.52 -0.61
CA LYS A 135 -18.30 -6.09 -0.93
C LYS A 135 -19.32 -5.77 0.17
N ILE A 136 -18.96 -5.98 1.42
CA ILE A 136 -19.81 -5.69 2.57
C ILE A 136 -20.11 -4.19 2.71
N ALA A 137 -19.12 -3.31 2.46
CA ALA A 137 -19.31 -1.86 2.47
C ALA A 137 -20.27 -1.38 1.37
N SER A 138 -20.36 -2.10 0.25
CA SER A 138 -21.27 -1.78 -0.87
C SER A 138 -22.75 -2.05 -0.56
N LEU A 139 -23.05 -2.76 0.52
CA LEU A 139 -24.43 -3.05 0.94
C LEU A 139 -25.11 -1.80 1.48
N THR A 140 -26.31 -1.52 1.00
CA THR A 140 -27.18 -0.47 1.53
C THR A 140 -27.71 -0.86 2.92
N ALA A 141 -28.20 0.12 3.68
CA ALA A 141 -28.84 -0.14 4.99
C ALA A 141 -29.99 -1.15 4.87
N ARG A 142 -30.77 -1.05 3.79
CA ARG A 142 -31.90 -1.96 3.55
C ARG A 142 -31.46 -3.39 3.22
N GLU A 143 -30.39 -3.55 2.46
CA GLU A 143 -29.81 -4.86 2.16
C GLU A 143 -29.23 -5.52 3.43
N ARG A 144 -28.59 -4.74 4.31
CA ARG A 144 -28.10 -5.25 5.61
C ARG A 144 -29.24 -5.72 6.50
N GLU A 145 -30.34 -4.96 6.58
CA GLU A 145 -31.53 -5.34 7.32
C GLU A 145 -32.16 -6.66 6.81
N ILE A 146 -32.21 -6.84 5.49
CA ILE A 146 -32.65 -8.09 4.87
C ILE A 146 -31.76 -9.26 5.28
N ILE A 147 -30.44 -9.10 5.20
CA ILE A 147 -29.47 -10.14 5.59
C ILE A 147 -29.63 -10.48 7.07
N GLU A 148 -29.80 -9.49 7.93
CA GLU A 148 -30.00 -9.69 9.38
C GLU A 148 -31.25 -10.53 9.67
N VAL A 149 -32.39 -10.18 9.05
CA VAL A 149 -33.61 -10.94 9.20
C VAL A 149 -33.46 -12.36 8.69
N MET A 150 -32.80 -12.55 7.55
CA MET A 150 -32.56 -13.88 6.98
C MET A 150 -31.66 -14.76 7.85
N THR A 151 -30.67 -14.15 8.50
CA THR A 151 -29.75 -14.87 9.40
C THR A 151 -30.45 -15.24 10.71
N LYS A 152 -31.21 -14.33 11.30
CA LYS A 152 -31.96 -14.59 12.55
C LYS A 152 -33.11 -15.56 12.34
N GLN A 153 -33.76 -15.52 11.17
CA GLN A 153 -34.96 -16.31 10.88
C GLN A 153 -34.68 -17.35 9.77
N GLY A 154 -33.61 -18.12 9.90
CA GLY A 154 -33.06 -19.00 8.86
C GLY A 154 -34.01 -19.91 8.09
N ARG A 155 -35.18 -20.25 8.67
CA ARG A 155 -36.22 -21.10 8.04
C ARG A 155 -37.41 -20.33 7.45
N SER A 156 -37.43 -19.00 7.51
CA SER A 156 -38.54 -18.18 7.00
C SER A 156 -38.53 -18.16 5.46
N THR A 157 -39.73 -18.23 4.87
CA THR A 157 -39.92 -18.07 3.43
C THR A 157 -39.75 -16.60 3.01
N ASN A 158 -39.47 -16.33 1.71
CA ASN A 158 -39.39 -14.97 1.19
C ASN A 158 -40.68 -14.17 1.48
N LYS A 159 -41.85 -14.82 1.44
CA LYS A 159 -43.12 -14.20 1.78
C LYS A 159 -43.15 -13.73 3.23
N GLN A 160 -42.68 -14.55 4.18
CA GLN A 160 -42.61 -14.20 5.60
C GLN A 160 -41.63 -13.07 5.88
N ILE A 161 -40.45 -13.09 5.23
CA ILE A 161 -39.48 -12.03 5.34
C ILE A 161 -40.00 -10.72 4.75
N ALA A 162 -40.67 -10.77 3.59
CA ALA A 162 -41.27 -9.59 2.98
C ALA A 162 -42.34 -8.95 3.88
N VAL A 163 -43.17 -9.77 4.50
CA VAL A 163 -44.19 -9.31 5.50
C VAL A 163 -43.49 -8.67 6.70
N HIS A 164 -42.46 -9.33 7.25
CA HIS A 164 -41.68 -8.81 8.39
C HIS A 164 -41.05 -7.45 8.11
N LEU A 165 -40.56 -7.26 6.90
CA LEU A 165 -39.88 -6.03 6.45
C LEU A 165 -40.82 -5.00 5.82
N ASN A 166 -42.14 -5.20 5.86
CA ASN A 166 -43.17 -4.34 5.26
C ASN A 166 -42.91 -4.02 3.78
N MET A 167 -42.57 -5.04 2.98
CA MET A 167 -42.32 -4.90 1.55
C MET A 167 -43.05 -5.99 0.76
N SER A 168 -43.17 -5.79 -0.57
CA SER A 168 -43.66 -6.84 -1.46
C SER A 168 -42.66 -7.97 -1.63
N GLU A 169 -43.12 -9.20 -1.91
CA GLU A 169 -42.20 -10.30 -2.25
C GLU A 169 -41.38 -10.03 -3.48
N HIS A 170 -41.94 -9.30 -4.46
CA HIS A 170 -41.22 -8.87 -5.65
C HIS A 170 -40.07 -7.91 -5.31
N THR A 171 -40.31 -6.93 -4.43
CA THR A 171 -39.28 -6.00 -3.95
C THR A 171 -38.16 -6.73 -3.21
N LEU A 172 -38.52 -7.71 -2.36
CA LEU A 172 -37.53 -8.52 -1.68
C LEU A 172 -36.67 -9.31 -2.67
N ARG A 173 -37.25 -9.91 -3.72
CA ARG A 173 -36.45 -10.63 -4.73
C ARG A 173 -35.47 -9.72 -5.45
N ASN A 174 -35.84 -8.47 -5.77
CA ASN A 174 -34.95 -7.51 -6.38
C ASN A 174 -33.76 -7.18 -5.47
N HIS A 175 -34.02 -6.96 -4.17
CA HIS A 175 -32.95 -6.76 -3.20
C HIS A 175 -32.05 -7.98 -3.06
N LEU A 176 -32.61 -9.21 -3.02
CA LEU A 176 -31.82 -10.43 -2.94
C LEU A 176 -30.92 -10.62 -4.17
N SER A 177 -31.40 -10.32 -5.37
CA SER A 177 -30.57 -10.35 -6.58
C SER A 177 -29.41 -9.37 -6.50
N SER A 178 -29.65 -8.15 -6.00
CA SER A 178 -28.61 -7.15 -5.77
C SER A 178 -27.60 -7.61 -4.71
N ILE A 179 -28.06 -8.16 -3.59
CA ILE A 179 -27.19 -8.70 -2.53
C ILE A 179 -26.32 -9.84 -3.06
N TYR A 180 -26.91 -10.81 -3.78
CA TYR A 180 -26.17 -11.92 -4.35
C TYR A 180 -25.06 -11.44 -5.31
N SER A 181 -25.39 -10.48 -6.17
CA SER A 181 -24.41 -9.90 -7.08
C SER A 181 -23.28 -9.17 -6.35
N LYS A 182 -23.59 -8.37 -5.30
CA LYS A 182 -22.59 -7.58 -4.54
C LYS A 182 -21.65 -8.46 -3.72
N LEU A 183 -22.20 -9.52 -3.11
CA LEU A 183 -21.43 -10.44 -2.26
C LEU A 183 -20.84 -11.62 -3.04
N GLU A 184 -21.16 -11.73 -4.35
CA GLU A 184 -20.74 -12.85 -5.23
C GLU A 184 -21.12 -14.22 -4.65
N VAL A 185 -22.37 -14.34 -4.17
CA VAL A 185 -22.94 -15.59 -3.68
C VAL A 185 -24.12 -16.01 -4.57
N GLU A 186 -24.32 -17.31 -4.74
CA GLU A 186 -25.27 -17.84 -5.72
C GLU A 186 -26.67 -18.11 -5.14
N ASN A 187 -26.75 -18.32 -3.83
CA ASN A 187 -28.00 -18.76 -3.23
C ASN A 187 -28.14 -18.32 -1.76
N ARG A 188 -29.34 -18.56 -1.21
CA ARG A 188 -29.67 -18.18 0.17
C ARG A 188 -28.75 -18.83 1.21
N LEU A 189 -28.39 -20.08 1.03
CA LEU A 189 -27.54 -20.78 2.01
C LEU A 189 -26.16 -20.15 2.06
N GLU A 190 -25.59 -19.89 0.91
CA GLU A 190 -24.29 -19.21 0.79
C GLU A 190 -24.34 -17.80 1.39
N LEU A 191 -25.43 -17.05 1.13
CA LEU A 191 -25.61 -15.72 1.73
C LEU A 191 -25.60 -15.79 3.26
N VAL A 192 -26.35 -16.69 3.86
CA VAL A 192 -26.41 -16.85 5.32
C VAL A 192 -25.05 -17.26 5.88
N MET A 193 -24.38 -18.24 5.24
CA MET A 193 -23.03 -18.66 5.65
C MET A 193 -22.00 -17.53 5.53
N TYR A 194 -22.07 -16.76 4.45
CA TYR A 194 -21.19 -15.59 4.22
C TYR A 194 -21.44 -14.54 5.30
N ALA A 195 -22.71 -14.22 5.59
CA ALA A 195 -23.09 -13.24 6.59
C ALA A 195 -22.62 -13.61 8.01
N VAL A 196 -22.75 -14.89 8.40
CA VAL A 196 -22.25 -15.40 9.68
C VAL A 196 -20.73 -15.35 9.74
N LYS A 197 -20.05 -15.83 8.68
CA LYS A 197 -18.58 -15.86 8.60
C LYS A 197 -17.96 -14.46 8.72
N HIS A 198 -18.59 -13.45 8.13
CA HIS A 198 -18.07 -12.08 8.09
C HIS A 198 -18.75 -11.12 9.08
N HIS A 199 -19.52 -11.65 10.03
CA HIS A 199 -20.18 -10.88 11.11
C HIS A 199 -21.02 -9.68 10.60
N ILE A 200 -21.69 -9.83 9.43
CA ILE A 200 -22.48 -8.73 8.83
C ILE A 200 -23.66 -8.32 9.71
N THR A 201 -24.11 -9.18 10.58
CA THR A 201 -25.29 -9.03 11.46
C THR A 201 -24.96 -8.58 12.87
N ASP A 202 -23.69 -8.58 13.25
CA ASP A 202 -23.23 -8.07 14.54
C ASP A 202 -23.07 -6.56 14.38
N GLY A 203 -24.16 -5.83 14.63
CA GLY A 203 -24.21 -4.39 14.47
C GLY A 203 -23.08 -3.72 15.22
N ASN A 204 -22.10 -3.23 14.48
CA ASN A 204 -21.18 -2.20 14.96
C ASN A 204 -21.55 -0.90 14.25
N PRO A 205 -21.74 0.22 14.99
CA PRO A 205 -22.15 1.50 14.45
C PRO A 205 -21.14 2.11 13.48
#